data_f47579b7701891941220ba258a89feed
#
_entry.id   f47579b7701891941220ba258a89feed
#
_cell.length_a   1.000
_cell.length_b   1.000
_cell.length_c   1.000
_cell.angle_alpha   90.00
_cell.angle_beta   90.00
_cell.angle_gamma   90.00
#
_symmetry.space_group_name_H-M   'P 1'
#
loop_
_entity.id
_entity.type
_entity.pdbx_description
1 polymer ?
#
loop_
_entity_poly.entity_id
_entity_poly.type
_entity_poly.pdbx_seq_one_letter_code
_entity_poly.pdbx_strand_id
1 'polypeptide(L)'
;MLMANISMGKGANMIDFLIYALLAGLGVAAVAGPLGCFVVWRRMAYFGDTLAHSALLGIALGVLLNIDLGIAVTLVCLSMALGLVALEQQGVLALDTLLGILSHSALAAGLVVISLMSNIRVDLMSLLFGDLLSVTAADLWIIYGGASVAIILLASLWKSLISITVEPELAAVEGINVARVRTALMVITALVIAIAMKIVGVLLITALLIIPAATARRISATPESMAFIASLVAMISVVSGLAASWHADTPAGPSIVISATLLFCLSLSFKQKG
;
A
#
# COMPACT_ATOMS: atom_id res chain seq x y z
N MET A 1 31.74 -13.04 -33.42
CA MET A 1 31.21 -11.66 -33.34
C MET A 1 29.68 -11.58 -33.15
N LEU A 2 28.88 -12.55 -33.68
CA LEU A 2 27.39 -12.59 -33.51
C LEU A 2 26.96 -13.00 -32.10
N MET A 3 27.70 -13.87 -31.42
CA MET A 3 27.37 -14.33 -30.04
C MET A 3 27.56 -13.24 -28.96
N ALA A 4 28.49 -12.31 -29.16
CA ALA A 4 28.75 -11.22 -28.23
C ALA A 4 27.61 -10.17 -28.26
N ASN A 5 26.98 -9.93 -29.43
CA ASN A 5 25.86 -9.01 -29.57
C ASN A 5 24.55 -9.54 -28.93
N ILE A 6 24.35 -10.86 -28.90
CA ILE A 6 23.17 -11.49 -28.28
C ILE A 6 23.27 -11.42 -26.76
N SER A 7 24.48 -11.51 -26.18
CA SER A 7 24.70 -11.41 -24.74
C SER A 7 24.59 -9.97 -24.22
N MET A 8 25.00 -8.96 -25.00
CA MET A 8 24.84 -7.55 -24.65
C MET A 8 23.38 -7.10 -24.70
N GLY A 9 22.60 -7.55 -25.68
CA GLY A 9 21.16 -7.22 -25.76
C GLY A 9 20.33 -7.80 -24.62
N LYS A 10 20.64 -9.03 -24.19
CA LYS A 10 19.97 -9.65 -23.04
C LYS A 10 20.35 -9.00 -21.71
N GLY A 11 21.61 -8.61 -21.55
CA GLY A 11 22.07 -7.93 -20.33
C GLY A 11 21.51 -6.52 -20.19
N ALA A 12 21.42 -5.75 -21.29
CA ALA A 12 20.82 -4.41 -21.26
C ALA A 12 19.33 -4.45 -20.90
N ASN A 13 18.56 -5.34 -21.53
CA ASN A 13 17.13 -5.51 -21.20
C ASN A 13 16.91 -5.96 -19.75
N MET A 14 17.81 -6.75 -19.18
CA MET A 14 17.72 -7.27 -17.82
C MET A 14 18.04 -6.20 -16.75
N ILE A 15 18.96 -5.28 -17.06
CA ILE A 15 19.28 -4.14 -16.19
C ILE A 15 18.13 -3.11 -16.18
N ASP A 16 17.56 -2.80 -17.35
CA ASP A 16 16.44 -1.87 -17.48
C ASP A 16 15.24 -2.34 -16.67
N PHE A 17 14.94 -3.60 -16.69
CA PHE A 17 13.88 -4.27 -15.96
C PHE A 17 14.06 -4.15 -14.42
N LEU A 18 15.27 -4.38 -13.91
CA LEU A 18 15.57 -4.22 -12.49
C LEU A 18 15.50 -2.75 -12.07
N ILE A 19 15.90 -1.83 -12.94
CA ILE A 19 15.81 -0.38 -12.69
C ILE A 19 14.35 0.05 -12.59
N TYR A 20 13.47 -0.41 -13.49
CA TYR A 20 12.04 -0.09 -13.42
C TYR A 20 11.40 -0.65 -12.15
N ALA A 21 11.71 -1.89 -11.78
CA ALA A 21 11.25 -2.48 -10.52
C ALA A 21 11.71 -1.68 -9.30
N LEU A 22 12.98 -1.28 -9.28
CA LEU A 22 13.53 -0.46 -8.21
C LEU A 22 12.85 0.92 -8.13
N LEU A 23 12.72 1.60 -9.26
CA LEU A 23 12.06 2.91 -9.30
C LEU A 23 10.59 2.82 -8.85
N ALA A 24 9.86 1.80 -9.32
CA ALA A 24 8.48 1.57 -8.90
C ALA A 24 8.38 1.36 -7.39
N GLY A 25 9.22 0.47 -6.85
CA GLY A 25 9.26 0.21 -5.40
C GLY A 25 9.63 1.45 -4.58
N LEU A 26 10.59 2.26 -5.03
CA LEU A 26 10.98 3.50 -4.37
C LEU A 26 9.86 4.55 -4.40
N GLY A 27 9.15 4.68 -5.54
CA GLY A 27 8.00 5.58 -5.66
C GLY A 27 6.87 5.23 -4.69
N VAL A 28 6.55 3.94 -4.57
CA VAL A 28 5.57 3.44 -3.61
C VAL A 28 6.07 3.63 -2.18
N ALA A 29 7.33 3.30 -1.88
CA ALA A 29 7.92 3.44 -0.55
C ALA A 29 7.89 4.89 -0.04
N ALA A 30 8.09 5.87 -0.92
CA ALA A 30 8.07 7.29 -0.59
C ALA A 30 6.73 7.75 -0.01
N VAL A 31 5.62 7.27 -0.57
CA VAL A 31 4.26 7.64 -0.13
C VAL A 31 3.75 6.71 0.97
N ALA A 32 4.17 5.45 0.98
CA ALA A 32 3.76 4.46 1.98
C ALA A 32 4.24 4.86 3.39
N GLY A 33 5.43 5.45 3.53
CA GLY A 33 5.96 5.91 4.81
C GLY A 33 5.04 6.88 5.55
N PRO A 34 4.76 8.07 5.01
CA PRO A 34 3.88 9.06 5.65
C PRO A 34 2.45 8.58 5.85
N LEU A 35 1.85 7.88 4.87
CA LEU A 35 0.52 7.28 5.02
C LEU A 35 0.50 6.22 6.11
N GLY A 36 1.52 5.37 6.15
CA GLY A 36 1.69 4.32 7.15
C GLY A 36 1.75 4.85 8.57
N CYS A 37 2.33 6.03 8.78
CA CYS A 37 2.33 6.68 10.09
C CYS A 37 0.90 6.93 10.59
N PHE A 38 0.01 7.45 9.76
CA PHE A 38 -1.40 7.64 10.14
C PHE A 38 -2.14 6.32 10.30
N VAL A 39 -1.85 5.32 9.47
CA VAL A 39 -2.40 3.96 9.62
C VAL A 39 -2.03 3.37 10.99
N VAL A 40 -0.77 3.50 11.41
CA VAL A 40 -0.29 2.99 12.69
C VAL A 40 -0.84 3.80 13.87
N TRP A 41 -0.86 5.14 13.81
CA TRP A 41 -1.38 5.99 14.88
C TRP A 41 -2.86 5.77 15.12
N ARG A 42 -3.63 5.59 14.05
CA ARG A 42 -5.08 5.39 14.12
C ARG A 42 -5.50 3.94 14.34
N ARG A 43 -4.55 3.03 14.54
CA ARG A 43 -4.78 1.59 14.73
C ARG A 43 -5.55 0.94 13.56
N MET A 44 -5.27 1.40 12.34
CA MET A 44 -5.92 0.94 11.10
C MET A 44 -5.06 -0.08 10.35
N ALA A 45 -4.28 -0.92 11.05
CA ALA A 45 -3.34 -1.85 10.41
C ALA A 45 -4.04 -2.79 9.40
N TYR A 46 -5.25 -3.24 9.70
CA TYR A 46 -6.04 -4.10 8.81
C TYR A 46 -6.69 -3.38 7.63
N PHE A 47 -6.56 -2.04 7.52
CA PHE A 47 -7.16 -1.29 6.40
C PHE A 47 -6.57 -1.69 5.04
N GLY A 48 -5.26 -1.92 4.99
CA GLY A 48 -4.57 -2.46 3.81
C GLY A 48 -5.14 -3.81 3.39
N ASP A 49 -5.28 -4.75 4.32
CA ASP A 49 -5.82 -6.09 4.06
C ASP A 49 -7.29 -6.04 3.63
N THR A 50 -8.09 -5.15 4.24
CA THR A 50 -9.48 -4.95 3.83
C THR A 50 -9.58 -4.51 2.38
N LEU A 51 -8.75 -3.54 1.96
CA LEU A 51 -8.71 -3.09 0.57
C LEU A 51 -8.16 -4.15 -0.37
N ALA A 52 -7.19 -4.92 0.08
CA ALA A 52 -6.63 -6.04 -0.63
C ALA A 52 -7.66 -7.12 -0.97
N HIS A 53 -8.46 -7.53 0.00
CA HIS A 53 -9.56 -8.47 -0.21
C HIS A 53 -10.68 -7.85 -1.05
N SER A 54 -10.93 -6.55 -0.89
CA SER A 54 -11.88 -5.82 -1.73
C SER A 54 -11.45 -5.75 -3.19
N ALA A 55 -10.16 -5.72 -3.45
CA ALA A 55 -9.63 -5.76 -4.81
C ALA A 55 -9.93 -7.07 -5.53
N LEU A 56 -9.93 -8.20 -4.83
CA LEU A 56 -10.37 -9.47 -5.41
C LEU A 56 -11.83 -9.40 -5.86
N LEU A 57 -12.70 -8.81 -5.04
CA LEU A 57 -14.08 -8.52 -5.44
C LEU A 57 -14.12 -7.57 -6.64
N GLY A 58 -13.26 -6.54 -6.66
CA GLY A 58 -13.12 -5.60 -7.78
C GLY A 58 -12.74 -6.31 -9.09
N ILE A 59 -11.77 -7.22 -9.06
CA ILE A 59 -11.38 -8.03 -10.21
C ILE A 59 -12.54 -8.90 -10.65
N ALA A 60 -13.21 -9.60 -9.72
CA ALA A 60 -14.35 -10.46 -10.01
C ALA A 60 -15.47 -9.69 -10.71
N LEU A 61 -15.82 -8.52 -10.19
CA LEU A 61 -16.84 -7.65 -10.80
C LEU A 61 -16.38 -7.04 -12.12
N GLY A 62 -15.11 -6.66 -12.24
CA GLY A 62 -14.54 -6.14 -13.48
C GLY A 62 -14.65 -7.12 -14.62
N VAL A 63 -14.33 -8.39 -14.37
CA VAL A 63 -14.48 -9.47 -15.35
C VAL A 63 -15.96 -9.73 -15.65
N LEU A 64 -16.81 -9.81 -14.63
CA LEU A 64 -18.25 -10.07 -14.79
C LEU A 64 -18.93 -8.97 -15.62
N LEU A 65 -18.58 -7.72 -15.41
CA LEU A 65 -19.21 -6.56 -16.07
C LEU A 65 -18.48 -6.12 -17.34
N ASN A 66 -17.37 -6.80 -17.73
CA ASN A 66 -16.50 -6.42 -18.84
C ASN A 66 -15.97 -4.97 -18.74
N ILE A 67 -15.59 -4.56 -17.53
CA ILE A 67 -14.98 -3.25 -17.24
C ILE A 67 -13.47 -3.43 -17.08
N ASP A 68 -12.68 -2.40 -17.38
CA ASP A 68 -11.23 -2.41 -17.10
C ASP A 68 -10.96 -2.79 -15.65
N LEU A 69 -10.05 -3.74 -15.43
CA LEU A 69 -9.77 -4.29 -14.12
C LEU A 69 -9.23 -3.23 -13.14
N GLY A 70 -8.41 -2.30 -13.62
CA GLY A 70 -7.88 -1.21 -12.80
C GLY A 70 -8.98 -0.26 -12.32
N ILE A 71 -9.92 0.07 -13.20
CA ILE A 71 -11.08 0.90 -12.87
C ILE A 71 -11.99 0.17 -11.87
N ALA A 72 -12.31 -1.10 -12.12
CA ALA A 72 -13.17 -1.89 -11.25
C ALA A 72 -12.59 -2.03 -9.83
N VAL A 73 -11.31 -2.37 -9.73
CA VAL A 73 -10.59 -2.45 -8.44
C VAL A 73 -10.60 -1.11 -7.73
N THR A 74 -10.29 -0.02 -8.43
CA THR A 74 -10.27 1.32 -7.83
C THR A 74 -11.65 1.72 -7.30
N LEU A 75 -12.72 1.46 -8.06
CA LEU A 75 -14.09 1.77 -7.64
C LEU A 75 -14.50 0.95 -6.43
N VAL A 76 -14.19 -0.34 -6.38
CA VAL A 76 -14.51 -1.19 -5.24
C VAL A 76 -13.70 -0.80 -4.01
N CYS A 77 -12.39 -0.55 -4.12
CA CYS A 77 -11.57 -0.07 -3.01
C CYS A 77 -12.09 1.28 -2.46
N LEU A 78 -12.47 2.19 -3.35
CA LEU A 78 -13.02 3.49 -2.95
C LEU A 78 -14.39 3.34 -2.27
N SER A 79 -15.27 2.50 -2.80
CA SER A 79 -16.59 2.22 -2.20
C SER A 79 -16.44 1.60 -0.80
N MET A 80 -15.47 0.70 -0.62
CA MET A 80 -15.17 0.11 0.68
C MET A 80 -14.60 1.11 1.68
N ALA A 81 -13.71 2.01 1.24
CA ALA A 81 -13.20 3.08 2.08
C ALA A 81 -14.31 4.04 2.54
N LEU A 82 -15.20 4.44 1.62
CA LEU A 82 -16.35 5.29 1.95
C LEU A 82 -17.37 4.56 2.83
N GLY A 83 -17.63 3.28 2.56
CA GLY A 83 -18.49 2.43 3.39
C GLY A 83 -17.95 2.30 4.81
N LEU A 84 -16.65 2.11 4.97
CA LEU A 84 -16.00 2.07 6.28
C LEU A 84 -16.19 3.40 7.04
N VAL A 85 -15.97 4.55 6.35
CA VAL A 85 -16.22 5.87 6.96
C VAL A 85 -17.66 6.00 7.44
N ALA A 86 -18.64 5.60 6.62
CA ALA A 86 -20.05 5.68 6.96
C ALA A 86 -20.42 4.78 8.15
N LEU A 87 -19.84 3.59 8.24
CA LEU A 87 -20.06 2.68 9.37
C LEU A 87 -19.36 3.16 10.64
N GLU A 88 -18.12 3.65 10.53
CA GLU A 88 -17.38 4.21 11.67
C GLU A 88 -18.10 5.41 12.32
N GLN A 89 -18.75 6.25 11.50
CA GLN A 89 -19.52 7.41 12.00
C GLN A 89 -20.73 7.01 12.85
N GLN A 90 -21.24 5.79 12.73
CA GLN A 90 -22.34 5.30 13.56
C GLN A 90 -21.91 5.02 15.00
N GLY A 91 -20.61 4.84 15.26
CA GLY A 91 -20.06 4.67 16.59
C GLY A 91 -20.46 3.37 17.33
N VAL A 92 -21.07 2.41 16.63
CA VAL A 92 -21.59 1.17 17.23
C VAL A 92 -20.50 0.13 17.45
N LEU A 93 -19.56 0.04 16.52
CA LEU A 93 -18.49 -0.96 16.51
C LEU A 93 -17.12 -0.30 16.46
N ALA A 94 -16.14 -0.96 17.06
CA ALA A 94 -14.74 -0.56 16.96
C ALA A 94 -14.23 -0.69 15.50
N LEU A 95 -13.30 0.17 15.12
CA LEU A 95 -12.78 0.26 13.75
C LEU A 95 -12.16 -1.05 13.27
N ASP A 96 -11.41 -1.75 14.12
CA ASP A 96 -10.82 -3.06 13.82
C ASP A 96 -11.87 -4.14 13.54
N THR A 97 -12.98 -4.13 14.27
CA THR A 97 -14.12 -5.03 14.03
C THR A 97 -14.77 -4.74 12.67
N LEU A 98 -14.98 -3.47 12.33
CA LEU A 98 -15.52 -3.06 11.02
C LEU A 98 -14.60 -3.49 9.88
N LEU A 99 -13.29 -3.30 10.04
CA LEU A 99 -12.29 -3.73 9.07
C LEU A 99 -12.32 -5.24 8.87
N GLY A 100 -12.43 -6.02 9.95
CA GLY A 100 -12.55 -7.49 9.86
C GLY A 100 -13.81 -7.93 9.11
N ILE A 101 -14.97 -7.35 9.44
CA ILE A 101 -16.24 -7.66 8.78
C ILE A 101 -16.16 -7.35 7.28
N LEU A 102 -15.72 -6.14 6.92
CA LEU A 102 -15.63 -5.71 5.53
C LEU A 102 -14.63 -6.54 4.74
N SER A 103 -13.47 -6.85 5.34
CA SER A 103 -12.43 -7.68 4.73
C SER A 103 -12.95 -9.07 4.36
N HIS A 104 -13.49 -9.79 5.32
CA HIS A 104 -13.98 -11.15 5.08
C HIS A 104 -15.21 -11.19 4.19
N SER A 105 -16.10 -10.20 4.30
CA SER A 105 -17.29 -10.09 3.43
C SER A 105 -16.89 -9.84 1.98
N ALA A 106 -15.92 -8.94 1.75
CA ALA A 106 -15.44 -8.66 0.40
C ALA A 106 -14.74 -9.87 -0.22
N LEU A 107 -13.88 -10.55 0.56
CA LEU A 107 -13.22 -11.79 0.11
C LEU A 107 -14.24 -12.86 -0.24
N ALA A 108 -15.20 -13.12 0.64
CA ALA A 108 -16.24 -14.13 0.42
C ALA A 108 -17.08 -13.79 -0.82
N ALA A 109 -17.51 -12.53 -0.96
CA ALA A 109 -18.26 -12.09 -2.14
C ALA A 109 -17.44 -12.24 -3.43
N GLY A 110 -16.16 -11.85 -3.42
CA GLY A 110 -15.25 -12.04 -4.55
C GLY A 110 -15.12 -13.50 -4.98
N LEU A 111 -14.89 -14.40 -4.02
CA LEU A 111 -14.77 -15.82 -4.29
C LEU A 111 -16.08 -16.41 -4.82
N VAL A 112 -17.23 -16.01 -4.28
CA VAL A 112 -18.55 -16.45 -4.80
C VAL A 112 -18.73 -15.99 -6.23
N VAL A 113 -18.47 -14.72 -6.56
CA VAL A 113 -18.57 -14.21 -7.92
C VAL A 113 -17.65 -14.99 -8.88
N ILE A 114 -16.40 -15.22 -8.50
CA ILE A 114 -15.45 -16.01 -9.32
C ILE A 114 -15.94 -17.44 -9.50
N SER A 115 -16.49 -18.07 -8.47
CA SER A 115 -16.98 -19.47 -8.54
C SER A 115 -18.16 -19.66 -9.50
N LEU A 116 -18.94 -18.61 -9.73
CA LEU A 116 -20.05 -18.63 -10.70
C LEU A 116 -19.58 -18.49 -12.16
N MET A 117 -18.29 -18.17 -12.37
CA MET A 117 -17.71 -17.94 -13.69
C MET A 117 -16.93 -19.19 -14.14
N SER A 118 -17.56 -20.05 -14.93
CA SER A 118 -17.03 -21.38 -15.33
C SER A 118 -15.74 -21.36 -16.18
N ASN A 119 -15.36 -20.21 -16.76
CA ASN A 119 -14.28 -20.10 -17.76
C ASN A 119 -13.12 -19.20 -17.38
N ILE A 120 -13.08 -18.65 -16.16
CA ILE A 120 -12.08 -17.67 -15.77
C ILE A 120 -11.18 -18.25 -14.68
N ARG A 121 -9.87 -18.30 -14.98
CA ARG A 121 -8.83 -18.59 -13.99
C ARG A 121 -8.19 -17.27 -13.57
N VAL A 122 -8.56 -16.75 -12.39
CA VAL A 122 -7.85 -15.64 -11.78
C VAL A 122 -6.58 -16.18 -11.13
N ASP A 123 -5.44 -15.68 -11.54
CA ASP A 123 -4.17 -16.01 -10.90
C ASP A 123 -4.05 -15.21 -9.60
N LEU A 124 -4.47 -15.84 -8.50
CA LEU A 124 -4.40 -15.25 -7.16
C LEU A 124 -2.96 -15.01 -6.71
N MET A 125 -1.98 -15.79 -7.23
CA MET A 125 -0.57 -15.61 -6.88
C MET A 125 -0.02 -14.31 -7.47
N SER A 126 -0.35 -14.01 -8.72
CA SER A 126 0.06 -12.74 -9.34
C SER A 126 -0.56 -11.52 -8.64
N LEU A 127 -1.79 -11.65 -8.14
CA LEU A 127 -2.43 -10.60 -7.36
C LEU A 127 -1.76 -10.37 -5.99
N LEU A 128 -1.41 -11.46 -5.29
CA LEU A 128 -0.81 -11.39 -3.96
C LEU A 128 0.61 -10.85 -3.99
N PHE A 129 1.44 -11.35 -4.90
CA PHE A 129 2.86 -11.00 -4.97
C PHE A 129 3.14 -9.82 -5.90
N GLY A 130 2.18 -9.46 -6.75
CA GLY A 130 2.38 -8.50 -7.82
C GLY A 130 3.35 -9.01 -8.89
N ASP A 131 3.59 -8.22 -9.89
CA ASP A 131 4.64 -8.46 -10.88
C ASP A 131 5.54 -7.22 -10.99
N LEU A 132 6.27 -6.98 -9.88
CA LEU A 132 7.18 -5.85 -9.78
C LEU A 132 8.23 -5.86 -10.90
N LEU A 133 8.46 -7.03 -11.45
CA LEU A 133 9.44 -7.22 -12.51
C LEU A 133 8.85 -6.95 -13.91
N SER A 134 7.56 -6.84 -14.12
CA SER A 134 6.93 -6.50 -15.41
C SER A 134 6.58 -5.01 -15.57
N VAL A 135 7.07 -4.16 -14.67
CA VAL A 135 6.79 -2.72 -14.66
C VAL A 135 7.26 -2.04 -15.94
N THR A 136 6.37 -1.27 -16.54
CA THR A 136 6.64 -0.47 -17.73
C THR A 136 6.91 0.99 -17.40
N ALA A 137 7.45 1.76 -18.36
CA ALA A 137 7.61 3.20 -18.20
C ALA A 137 6.26 3.92 -17.96
N ALA A 138 5.17 3.43 -18.54
CA ALA A 138 3.83 3.98 -18.32
C ALA A 138 3.38 3.79 -16.86
N ASP A 139 3.65 2.63 -16.27
CA ASP A 139 3.33 2.35 -14.88
C ASP A 139 4.11 3.26 -13.93
N LEU A 140 5.38 3.59 -14.24
CA LEU A 140 6.15 4.57 -13.46
C LEU A 140 5.49 5.95 -13.43
N TRP A 141 4.97 6.43 -14.57
CA TRP A 141 4.25 7.71 -14.61
C TRP A 141 2.99 7.69 -13.73
N ILE A 142 2.26 6.56 -13.70
CA ILE A 142 1.08 6.39 -12.84
C ILE A 142 1.50 6.38 -11.37
N ILE A 143 2.56 5.64 -11.01
CA ILE A 143 3.06 5.58 -9.62
C ILE A 143 3.52 6.97 -9.16
N TYR A 144 4.44 7.61 -9.89
CA TYR A 144 4.99 8.89 -9.47
C TYR A 144 3.95 10.02 -9.51
N GLY A 145 3.05 10.01 -10.49
CA GLY A 145 1.92 10.93 -10.55
C GLY A 145 0.99 10.76 -9.35
N GLY A 146 0.56 9.52 -9.08
CA GLY A 146 -0.29 9.19 -7.95
C GLY A 146 0.38 9.47 -6.60
N ALA A 147 1.66 9.09 -6.45
CA ALA A 147 2.45 9.35 -5.25
C ALA A 147 2.61 10.86 -5.00
N SER A 148 2.91 11.64 -6.03
CA SER A 148 3.06 13.10 -5.92
C SER A 148 1.75 13.76 -5.47
N VAL A 149 0.62 13.39 -6.09
CA VAL A 149 -0.70 13.90 -5.70
C VAL A 149 -1.01 13.51 -4.26
N ALA A 150 -0.78 12.26 -3.88
CA ALA A 150 -1.03 11.79 -2.52
C ALA A 150 -0.16 12.53 -1.48
N ILE A 151 1.13 12.75 -1.75
CA ILE A 151 2.04 13.49 -0.88
C ILE A 151 1.60 14.96 -0.75
N ILE A 152 1.22 15.61 -1.86
CA ILE A 152 0.74 17.00 -1.84
C ILE A 152 -0.54 17.12 -1.01
N LEU A 153 -1.51 16.22 -1.22
CA LEU A 153 -2.76 16.21 -0.44
C LEU A 153 -2.48 15.94 1.04
N LEU A 154 -1.61 14.97 1.34
CA LEU A 154 -1.22 14.63 2.71
C LEU A 154 -0.51 15.81 3.39
N ALA A 155 0.40 16.48 2.69
CA ALA A 155 1.10 17.67 3.20
C ALA A 155 0.14 18.83 3.46
N SER A 156 -0.83 19.06 2.57
CA SER A 156 -1.86 20.09 2.74
C SER A 156 -2.78 19.85 3.96
N LEU A 157 -3.05 18.58 4.26
CA LEU A 157 -3.89 18.16 5.37
C LEU A 157 -3.08 17.83 6.64
N TRP A 158 -1.74 17.92 6.61
CA TRP A 158 -0.84 17.40 7.64
C TRP A 158 -1.21 17.85 9.05
N LYS A 159 -1.36 19.15 9.26
CA LYS A 159 -1.71 19.73 10.57
C LYS A 159 -3.07 19.22 11.05
N SER A 160 -4.07 19.26 10.18
CA SER A 160 -5.42 18.79 10.52
C SER A 160 -5.44 17.29 10.82
N LEU A 161 -4.67 16.48 10.09
CA LEU A 161 -4.53 15.04 10.32
C LEU A 161 -3.87 14.74 11.67
N ILE A 162 -2.83 15.47 12.04
CA ILE A 162 -2.20 15.33 13.37
C ILE A 162 -3.20 15.72 14.47
N SER A 163 -3.86 16.88 14.33
CA SER A 163 -4.83 17.36 15.32
C SER A 163 -5.94 16.35 15.57
N ILE A 164 -6.59 15.81 14.53
CA ILE A 164 -7.66 14.81 14.69
C ILE A 164 -7.15 13.44 15.15
N THR A 165 -5.84 13.18 15.04
CA THR A 165 -5.24 11.92 15.48
C THR A 165 -4.91 11.95 16.97
N VAL A 166 -4.50 13.12 17.48
CA VAL A 166 -4.19 13.33 18.89
C VAL A 166 -5.46 13.49 19.72
N GLU A 167 -6.33 14.44 19.35
CA GLU A 167 -7.56 14.74 20.09
C GLU A 167 -8.65 15.21 19.13
N PRO A 168 -9.53 14.30 18.66
CA PRO A 168 -10.59 14.65 17.69
C PRO A 168 -11.59 15.67 18.20
N GLU A 169 -11.91 15.65 19.51
CA GLU A 169 -12.89 16.57 20.11
C GLU A 169 -12.34 17.99 20.15
N LEU A 170 -11.09 18.16 20.55
CA LEU A 170 -10.41 19.46 20.55
C LEU A 170 -10.29 20.02 19.12
N ALA A 171 -9.89 19.17 18.16
CA ALA A 171 -9.82 19.57 16.76
C ALA A 171 -11.18 20.06 16.21
N ALA A 172 -12.29 19.44 16.64
CA ALA A 172 -13.64 19.89 16.26
C ALA A 172 -13.96 21.27 16.85
N VAL A 173 -13.58 21.54 18.10
CA VAL A 173 -13.75 22.85 18.74
C VAL A 173 -12.92 23.93 18.02
N GLU A 174 -11.74 23.59 17.52
CA GLU A 174 -10.90 24.47 16.70
C GLU A 174 -11.46 24.71 15.28
N GLY A 175 -12.61 24.12 14.94
CA GLY A 175 -13.28 24.31 13.65
C GLY A 175 -12.81 23.34 12.55
N ILE A 176 -12.02 22.32 12.89
CA ILE A 176 -11.61 21.29 11.92
C ILE A 176 -12.77 20.32 11.70
N ASN A 177 -13.17 20.13 10.46
CA ASN A 177 -14.18 19.13 10.13
C ASN A 177 -13.56 17.73 10.17
N VAL A 178 -13.64 17.09 11.35
CA VAL A 178 -13.04 15.77 11.63
C VAL A 178 -13.49 14.71 10.62
N ALA A 179 -14.79 14.68 10.27
CA ALA A 179 -15.32 13.70 9.32
C ALA A 179 -14.69 13.86 7.92
N ARG A 180 -14.57 15.09 7.41
CA ARG A 180 -13.98 15.35 6.09
C ARG A 180 -12.49 14.99 6.04
N VAL A 181 -11.74 15.38 7.07
CA VAL A 181 -10.29 15.09 7.13
C VAL A 181 -10.04 13.59 7.23
N ARG A 182 -10.85 12.87 8.01
CA ARG A 182 -10.82 11.42 8.13
C ARG A 182 -11.14 10.73 6.81
N THR A 183 -12.22 11.16 6.14
CA THR A 183 -12.61 10.64 4.82
C THR A 183 -11.50 10.87 3.80
N ALA A 184 -10.91 12.06 3.78
CA ALA A 184 -9.80 12.36 2.87
C ALA A 184 -8.62 11.42 3.07
N LEU A 185 -8.21 11.16 4.32
CA LEU A 185 -7.13 10.21 4.61
C LEU A 185 -7.46 8.80 4.09
N MET A 186 -8.66 8.30 4.36
CA MET A 186 -9.08 6.96 3.92
C MET A 186 -9.13 6.85 2.39
N VAL A 187 -9.66 7.88 1.72
CA VAL A 187 -9.71 7.93 0.25
C VAL A 187 -8.31 7.99 -0.35
N ILE A 188 -7.42 8.86 0.16
CA ILE A 188 -6.04 8.95 -0.31
C ILE A 188 -5.34 7.59 -0.15
N THR A 189 -5.47 6.97 1.01
CA THR A 189 -4.86 5.68 1.29
C THR A 189 -5.42 4.58 0.37
N ALA A 190 -6.74 4.56 0.16
CA ALA A 190 -7.39 3.59 -0.74
C ALA A 190 -6.92 3.75 -2.19
N LEU A 191 -6.79 4.98 -2.68
CA LEU A 191 -6.28 5.24 -4.04
C LEU A 191 -4.83 4.83 -4.20
N VAL A 192 -3.97 5.14 -3.22
CA VAL A 192 -2.55 4.72 -3.25
C VAL A 192 -2.45 3.20 -3.24
N ILE A 193 -3.22 2.51 -2.40
CA ILE A 193 -3.23 1.04 -2.35
C ILE A 193 -3.73 0.47 -3.68
N ALA A 194 -4.83 0.98 -4.25
CA ALA A 194 -5.41 0.48 -5.49
C ALA A 194 -4.43 0.63 -6.69
N ILE A 195 -3.70 1.74 -6.76
CA ILE A 195 -2.68 1.99 -7.80
C ILE A 195 -1.46 1.07 -7.58
N ALA A 196 -0.94 1.03 -6.36
CA ALA A 196 0.28 0.30 -6.05
C ALA A 196 0.07 -1.22 -6.14
N MET A 197 -1.10 -1.72 -5.75
CA MET A 197 -1.39 -3.15 -5.70
C MET A 197 -1.27 -3.83 -7.06
N LYS A 198 -1.68 -3.19 -8.14
CA LYS A 198 -1.57 -3.73 -9.51
C LYS A 198 -0.12 -4.04 -9.89
N ILE A 199 0.83 -3.29 -9.34
CA ILE A 199 2.24 -3.30 -9.73
C ILE A 199 3.08 -4.06 -8.71
N VAL A 200 2.90 -3.71 -7.44
CA VAL A 200 3.74 -4.17 -6.33
C VAL A 200 3.14 -5.40 -5.63
N GLY A 201 1.86 -5.63 -5.85
CA GLY A 201 1.09 -6.69 -5.19
C GLY A 201 0.54 -6.27 -3.83
N VAL A 202 -0.49 -7.01 -3.42
CA VAL A 202 -1.22 -6.78 -2.17
C VAL A 202 -0.33 -6.91 -0.95
N LEU A 203 0.45 -7.99 -0.88
CA LEU A 203 1.28 -8.32 0.27
C LEU A 203 2.35 -7.25 0.52
N LEU A 204 2.96 -6.75 -0.54
CA LEU A 204 4.05 -5.78 -0.39
C LEU A 204 3.52 -4.40 -0.01
N ILE A 205 2.40 -3.92 -0.61
CA ILE A 205 1.88 -2.59 -0.27
C ILE A 205 1.36 -2.51 1.16
N THR A 206 0.68 -3.56 1.66
CA THR A 206 0.19 -3.60 3.04
C THR A 206 1.35 -3.65 4.03
N ALA A 207 2.39 -4.44 3.75
CA ALA A 207 3.58 -4.52 4.57
C ALA A 207 4.37 -3.20 4.60
N LEU A 208 4.53 -2.52 3.45
CA LEU A 208 5.22 -1.21 3.37
C LEU A 208 4.48 -0.08 4.09
N LEU A 209 3.16 -0.17 4.22
CA LEU A 209 2.40 0.78 5.02
C LEU A 209 2.61 0.57 6.54
N ILE A 210 2.75 -0.66 7.00
CA ILE A 210 2.74 -0.97 8.42
C ILE A 210 4.17 -1.06 8.99
N ILE A 211 5.02 -1.91 8.41
CA ILE A 211 6.32 -2.28 9.02
C ILE A 211 7.28 -1.10 9.11
N PRO A 212 7.51 -0.29 8.05
CA PRO A 212 8.39 0.87 8.13
C PRO A 212 7.89 1.93 9.11
N ALA A 213 6.57 2.18 9.16
CA ALA A 213 5.97 3.12 10.08
C ALA A 213 6.10 2.64 11.55
N ALA A 214 5.89 1.35 11.81
CA ALA A 214 6.10 0.76 13.12
C ALA A 214 7.57 0.84 13.55
N THR A 215 8.51 0.63 12.62
CA THR A 215 9.96 0.79 12.85
C THR A 215 10.29 2.25 13.20
N ALA A 216 9.80 3.20 12.40
CA ALA A 216 10.05 4.61 12.59
C ALA A 216 9.49 5.12 13.93
N ARG A 217 8.33 4.63 14.36
CA ARG A 217 7.69 5.01 15.62
C ARG A 217 8.58 4.79 16.83
N ARG A 218 9.48 3.80 16.79
CA ARG A 218 10.38 3.47 17.91
C ARG A 218 11.55 4.43 18.06
N ILE A 219 11.98 5.05 16.97
CA ILE A 219 13.22 5.84 16.88
C ILE A 219 12.98 7.31 16.59
N SER A 220 11.73 7.69 16.28
CA SER A 220 11.35 9.09 16.01
C SER A 220 10.84 9.79 17.26
N ALA A 221 11.06 11.11 17.33
CA ALA A 221 10.59 11.97 18.41
C ALA A 221 9.43 12.88 17.99
N THR A 222 9.27 13.16 16.68
CA THR A 222 8.21 14.03 16.13
C THR A 222 7.45 13.33 15.02
N PRO A 223 6.20 13.74 14.72
CA PRO A 223 5.44 13.19 13.61
C PRO A 223 6.16 13.30 12.26
N GLU A 224 6.81 14.43 12.00
CA GLU A 224 7.53 14.69 10.75
C GLU A 224 8.76 13.79 10.63
N SER A 225 9.51 13.63 11.72
CA SER A 225 10.65 12.72 11.74
C SER A 225 10.20 11.26 11.54
N MET A 226 9.05 10.88 12.10
CA MET A 226 8.50 9.56 11.92
C MET A 226 8.13 9.31 10.44
N ALA A 227 7.48 10.25 9.78
CA ALA A 227 7.11 10.12 8.37
C ALA A 227 8.35 10.00 7.48
N PHE A 228 9.38 10.83 7.72
CA PHE A 228 10.64 10.78 6.98
C PHE A 228 11.39 9.46 7.19
N ILE A 229 11.55 9.04 8.45
CA ILE A 229 12.23 7.78 8.79
C ILE A 229 11.46 6.58 8.24
N ALA A 230 10.12 6.58 8.29
CA ALA A 230 9.30 5.53 7.71
C ALA A 230 9.53 5.39 6.19
N SER A 231 9.56 6.51 5.45
CA SER A 231 9.88 6.49 4.02
C SER A 231 11.29 5.96 3.77
N LEU A 232 12.27 6.37 4.57
CA LEU A 232 13.65 5.90 4.44
C LEU A 232 13.78 4.40 4.70
N VAL A 233 13.14 3.90 5.77
CA VAL A 233 13.12 2.45 6.08
C VAL A 233 12.43 1.67 4.96
N ALA A 234 11.31 2.18 4.42
CA ALA A 234 10.63 1.55 3.29
C ALA A 234 11.52 1.49 2.04
N MET A 235 12.23 2.58 1.71
CA MET A 235 13.17 2.62 0.57
C MET A 235 14.35 1.65 0.76
N ILE A 236 14.94 1.60 1.97
CA ILE A 236 16.03 0.66 2.29
C ILE A 236 15.53 -0.78 2.16
N SER A 237 14.28 -1.06 2.61
CA SER A 237 13.68 -2.39 2.49
C SER A 237 13.50 -2.81 1.03
N VAL A 238 13.08 -1.88 0.16
CA VAL A 238 12.96 -2.13 -1.28
C VAL A 238 14.31 -2.44 -1.90
N VAL A 239 15.32 -1.60 -1.65
CA VAL A 239 16.66 -1.80 -2.22
C VAL A 239 17.27 -3.12 -1.75
N SER A 240 17.29 -3.37 -0.45
CA SER A 240 17.92 -4.58 0.12
C SER A 240 17.11 -5.84 -0.19
N GLY A 241 15.78 -5.76 -0.19
CA GLY A 241 14.92 -6.89 -0.55
C GLY A 241 15.03 -7.27 -2.02
N LEU A 242 15.11 -6.28 -2.92
CA LEU A 242 15.31 -6.52 -4.35
C LEU A 242 16.70 -7.10 -4.64
N ALA A 243 17.74 -6.60 -3.95
CA ALA A 243 19.07 -7.16 -4.02
C ALA A 243 19.12 -8.62 -3.53
N ALA A 244 18.46 -8.92 -2.41
CA ALA A 244 18.35 -10.29 -1.89
C ALA A 244 17.59 -11.20 -2.86
N SER A 245 16.48 -10.73 -3.42
CA SER A 245 15.70 -11.44 -4.45
C SER A 245 16.56 -11.80 -5.67
N TRP A 246 17.36 -10.85 -6.12
CA TRP A 246 18.26 -11.04 -7.26
C TRP A 246 19.35 -12.10 -7.01
N HIS A 247 19.93 -12.12 -5.81
CA HIS A 247 21.01 -13.07 -5.47
C HIS A 247 20.51 -14.47 -5.11
N ALA A 248 19.29 -14.57 -4.57
CA ALA A 248 18.75 -15.83 -4.06
C ALA A 248 17.64 -16.43 -4.93
N ASP A 249 17.36 -15.85 -6.10
CA ASP A 249 16.27 -16.26 -7.01
C ASP A 249 14.91 -16.41 -6.29
N THR A 250 14.60 -15.45 -5.39
CA THR A 250 13.36 -15.45 -4.59
C THR A 250 12.34 -14.42 -5.10
N PRO A 251 11.03 -14.58 -4.83
CA PRO A 251 10.04 -13.58 -5.23
C PRO A 251 10.34 -12.20 -4.63
N ALA A 252 10.32 -11.14 -5.45
CA ALA A 252 10.71 -9.79 -5.04
C ALA A 252 9.85 -9.22 -3.90
N GLY A 253 8.52 -9.36 -3.98
CA GLY A 253 7.60 -8.87 -2.95
C GLY A 253 7.91 -9.43 -1.56
N PRO A 254 7.86 -10.75 -1.36
CA PRO A 254 8.22 -11.38 -0.08
C PRO A 254 9.62 -11.03 0.42
N SER A 255 10.61 -10.92 -0.46
CA SER A 255 11.99 -10.56 -0.09
C SER A 255 12.07 -9.15 0.48
N ILE A 256 11.32 -8.20 -0.08
CA ILE A 256 11.22 -6.83 0.44
C ILE A 256 10.53 -6.82 1.82
N VAL A 257 9.46 -7.62 1.99
CA VAL A 257 8.76 -7.74 3.28
C VAL A 257 9.68 -8.31 4.36
N ILE A 258 10.44 -9.36 4.04
CA ILE A 258 11.43 -9.94 4.97
C ILE A 258 12.48 -8.89 5.32
N SER A 259 12.98 -8.14 4.36
CA SER A 259 13.94 -7.06 4.60
C SER A 259 13.38 -5.99 5.53
N ALA A 260 12.14 -5.54 5.32
CA ALA A 260 11.45 -4.60 6.20
C ALA A 260 11.30 -5.17 7.63
N THR A 261 10.95 -6.46 7.74
CA THR A 261 10.81 -7.15 9.03
C THR A 261 12.14 -7.24 9.77
N LEU A 262 13.23 -7.53 9.07
CA LEU A 262 14.57 -7.55 9.68
C LEU A 262 14.96 -6.17 10.21
N LEU A 263 14.69 -5.09 9.47
CA LEU A 263 14.92 -3.71 9.93
C LEU A 263 14.05 -3.39 11.16
N PHE A 264 12.80 -3.87 11.20
CA PHE A 264 11.95 -3.75 12.37
C PHE A 264 12.54 -4.50 13.57
N CYS A 265 12.95 -5.76 13.40
CA CYS A 265 13.59 -6.54 14.47
C CYS A 265 14.88 -5.87 14.98
N LEU A 266 15.71 -5.32 14.09
CA LEU A 266 16.88 -4.55 14.48
C LEU A 266 16.49 -3.31 15.29
N SER A 267 15.37 -2.64 14.97
CA SER A 267 14.88 -1.50 15.73
C SER A 267 14.49 -1.84 17.16
N LEU A 268 14.15 -3.12 17.45
CA LEU A 268 13.83 -3.58 18.80
C LEU A 268 15.04 -3.49 19.77
N SER A 269 16.26 -3.56 19.24
CA SER A 269 17.50 -3.40 20.01
C SER A 269 17.75 -1.96 20.44
N PHE A 270 17.10 -0.97 19.85
CA PHE A 270 17.19 0.42 20.26
C PHE A 270 16.17 0.74 21.36
N LYS A 271 16.62 1.47 22.39
CA LYS A 271 15.71 1.92 23.46
C LYS A 271 14.68 2.89 22.86
N GLN A 272 13.41 2.63 23.11
CA GLN A 272 12.32 3.49 22.63
C GLN A 272 12.54 4.92 23.13
N LYS A 273 12.59 5.89 22.22
CA LYS A 273 12.50 7.31 22.57
C LYS A 273 11.02 7.58 22.83
N GLY A 274 10.64 7.58 24.10
CA GLY A 274 9.28 7.88 24.58
C GLY A 274 8.93 9.34 24.39
#